data_de6c6aa356a8a388070c7e5fa75178b3
#
_entry.id   de6c6aa356a8a388070c7e5fa75178b3
#
_cell.length_a   1.000
_cell.length_b   1.000
_cell.length_c   1.000
_cell.angle_alpha   90.00
_cell.angle_beta   90.00
_cell.angle_gamma   90.00
#
_symmetry.space_group_name_H-M   'P 1'
#
loop_
_entity.id
_entity.type
_entity.pdbx_description
1 polymer ?
#
loop_
_entity_poly.entity_id
_entity_poly.type
_entity_poly.pdbx_seq_one_letter_code
_entity_poly.pdbx_strand_id
1 'polypeptide(L)'
;ETETIRENFITDGTVIKTPYGININPYSNNVYITEARDYTTYGDLLCFNQQGQLLFRLNNIGLNPNTITFSDKASQSDIDDNDDDKENPLAFANKVWEYRPAPGQFINTTTSAYKEGFTYNDILEEATRRIQQKSLLTLGGFGGYIVLGFPQSIPNVTGEYDFKIKGNAYYNSKTGTGALGGSAEPGIVFVSKDVNGNGKPDDEWYELKGSEYGQDTETRGYEITYHRPNPANLKVFWKDNQGNEGYIFRNSFHNQESYYPLWIESDEITFQGTRLKDNAVLENGLWVGYCYPWGYADNHPNSKEGSNFKIDWAVDSNGSPVDLDQICLLYTSPS
;
A
#
# COMPACT_ATOMS: atom_id res chain seq x y z
N GLU A 1 2.58 31.74 38.60
CA GLU A 1 1.72 30.55 38.39
C GLU A 1 2.13 29.50 39.40
N THR A 2 1.19 28.99 40.17
CA THR A 2 1.44 27.92 41.14
C THR A 2 1.38 26.60 40.43
N GLU A 3 2.52 25.90 40.32
CA GLU A 3 2.56 24.52 39.83
C GLU A 3 1.79 23.60 40.78
N THR A 4 0.78 22.90 40.27
CA THR A 4 0.03 21.93 41.05
C THR A 4 0.54 20.54 40.66
N ILE A 5 1.18 19.84 41.57
CA ILE A 5 1.59 18.43 41.38
C ILE A 5 0.35 17.55 41.57
N ARG A 6 -0.02 16.77 40.55
CA ARG A 6 -1.03 15.71 40.63
C ARG A 6 -0.34 14.40 40.99
N GLU A 7 -0.84 13.70 42.00
CA GLU A 7 -0.29 12.38 42.40
C GLU A 7 -0.52 11.29 41.36
N ASN A 8 -1.63 11.35 40.63
CA ASN A 8 -1.97 10.40 39.57
C ASN A 8 -2.42 11.13 38.28
N PHE A 9 -1.68 10.94 37.20
CA PHE A 9 -2.03 11.51 35.89
C PHE A 9 -3.16 10.73 35.25
N ILE A 10 -3.10 9.36 35.24
CA ILE A 10 -4.08 8.49 34.58
C ILE A 10 -5.37 8.43 35.41
N THR A 11 -6.49 8.82 34.82
CA THR A 11 -7.78 8.98 35.50
C THR A 11 -8.85 7.96 35.09
N ASP A 12 -8.60 7.15 34.06
CA ASP A 12 -9.57 6.21 33.49
C ASP A 12 -9.30 4.74 33.87
N GLY A 13 -8.34 4.49 34.78
CA GLY A 13 -7.98 3.15 35.22
C GLY A 13 -7.04 2.39 34.29
N THR A 14 -6.54 3.04 33.23
CA THR A 14 -5.51 2.42 32.35
C THR A 14 -4.27 2.05 33.15
N VAL A 15 -3.82 0.81 33.03
CA VAL A 15 -2.61 0.30 33.70
C VAL A 15 -1.46 0.25 32.72
N ILE A 16 -0.32 0.84 33.09
CA ILE A 16 0.97 0.73 32.41
C ILE A 16 1.90 0.01 33.36
N LYS A 17 2.35 -1.21 33.00
CA LYS A 17 3.17 -2.04 33.88
C LYS A 17 4.63 -1.60 33.91
N THR A 18 5.16 -1.24 32.75
CA THR A 18 6.58 -0.92 32.58
C THR A 18 6.71 0.34 31.72
N PRO A 19 6.36 1.53 32.28
CA PRO A 19 6.53 2.78 31.55
C PRO A 19 8.01 2.99 31.25
N TYR A 20 8.35 3.37 30.02
CA TYR A 20 9.74 3.45 29.58
C TYR A 20 10.13 4.83 29.07
N GLY A 21 9.26 5.48 28.33
CA GLY A 21 9.43 6.88 27.89
C GLY A 21 8.14 7.68 28.05
N ILE A 22 8.28 8.99 28.26
CA ILE A 22 7.16 9.93 28.31
C ILE A 22 7.52 11.16 27.51
N ASN A 23 6.59 11.60 26.65
CA ASN A 23 6.73 12.80 25.85
C ASN A 23 5.38 13.55 25.82
N ILE A 24 5.43 14.87 25.80
CA ILE A 24 4.25 15.71 25.64
C ILE A 24 4.30 16.31 24.24
N ASN A 25 3.21 16.15 23.49
CA ASN A 25 3.07 16.79 22.19
C ASN A 25 2.95 18.31 22.38
N PRO A 26 3.88 19.13 21.88
CA PRO A 26 3.90 20.57 22.10
C PRO A 26 2.72 21.31 21.44
N TYR A 27 2.01 20.67 20.51
CA TYR A 27 0.91 21.26 19.74
C TYR A 27 -0.47 20.93 20.34
N SER A 28 -0.65 19.68 20.80
CA SER A 28 -1.94 19.20 21.32
C SER A 28 -1.97 19.12 22.85
N ASN A 29 -0.80 19.21 23.51
CA ASN A 29 -0.59 18.93 24.93
C ASN A 29 -1.02 17.51 25.36
N ASN A 30 -1.20 16.58 24.42
CA ASN A 30 -1.44 15.17 24.74
C ASN A 30 -0.16 14.52 25.26
N VAL A 31 -0.31 13.60 26.19
CA VAL A 31 0.78 12.89 26.84
C VAL A 31 0.93 11.52 26.20
N TYR A 32 2.12 11.23 25.73
CA TYR A 32 2.48 9.96 25.11
C TYR A 32 3.39 9.20 26.05
N ILE A 33 3.02 7.95 26.36
CA ILE A 33 3.81 7.06 27.22
C ILE A 33 4.12 5.79 26.45
N THR A 34 5.38 5.40 26.44
CA THR A 34 5.80 4.11 25.91
C THR A 34 5.89 3.08 27.02
N GLU A 35 5.52 1.83 26.73
CA GLU A 35 5.59 0.71 27.65
C GLU A 35 6.53 -0.36 27.09
N ALA A 36 7.58 -0.72 27.84
CA ALA A 36 8.58 -1.72 27.42
C ALA A 36 8.17 -3.17 27.73
N ARG A 37 7.01 -3.39 28.38
CA ARG A 37 6.52 -4.70 28.80
C ARG A 37 7.55 -5.46 29.67
N ASP A 38 8.24 -6.44 29.09
CA ASP A 38 9.24 -7.30 29.75
C ASP A 38 10.68 -7.05 29.25
N TYR A 39 10.91 -5.98 28.49
CA TYR A 39 12.18 -5.60 27.85
C TYR A 39 12.70 -6.56 26.78
N THR A 40 11.99 -7.67 26.54
CA THR A 40 12.36 -8.70 25.54
C THR A 40 11.36 -8.82 24.42
N THR A 41 10.13 -8.34 24.63
CA THR A 41 9.07 -8.27 23.63
C THR A 41 8.85 -6.83 23.15
N TYR A 42 8.18 -6.67 22.01
CA TYR A 42 7.84 -5.34 21.51
C TYR A 42 6.90 -4.63 22.48
N GLY A 43 7.25 -3.39 22.78
CA GLY A 43 6.50 -2.50 23.63
C GLY A 43 5.34 -1.79 22.92
N ASP A 44 4.62 -0.98 23.69
CA ASP A 44 3.43 -0.28 23.24
C ASP A 44 3.61 1.24 23.35
N LEU A 45 2.77 1.99 22.62
CA LEU A 45 2.60 3.43 22.76
C LEU A 45 1.18 3.72 23.22
N LEU A 46 1.04 4.50 24.27
CA LEU A 46 -0.23 4.99 24.79
C LEU A 46 -0.27 6.52 24.66
N CYS A 47 -1.41 7.04 24.22
CA CYS A 47 -1.66 8.47 24.15
C CYS A 47 -2.83 8.83 25.06
N PHE A 48 -2.63 9.85 25.90
CA PHE A 48 -3.62 10.35 26.83
C PHE A 48 -3.92 11.82 26.54
N ASN A 49 -5.16 12.24 26.80
CA ASN A 49 -5.50 13.66 26.80
C ASN A 49 -4.96 14.35 28.08
N GLN A 50 -5.12 15.68 28.16
CA GLN A 50 -4.67 16.47 29.29
C GLN A 50 -5.38 16.12 30.64
N GLN A 51 -6.52 15.44 30.56
CA GLN A 51 -7.29 14.95 31.70
C GLN A 51 -6.82 13.58 32.20
N GLY A 52 -5.87 12.95 31.52
CA GLY A 52 -5.34 11.63 31.84
C GLY A 52 -6.22 10.46 31.38
N GLN A 53 -7.06 10.68 30.39
CA GLN A 53 -7.88 9.64 29.76
C GLN A 53 -7.18 9.11 28.53
N LEU A 54 -7.16 7.79 28.34
CA LEU A 54 -6.55 7.14 27.18
C LEU A 54 -7.32 7.48 25.91
N LEU A 55 -6.62 8.03 24.92
CA LEU A 55 -7.16 8.30 23.60
C LEU A 55 -6.98 7.09 22.67
N PHE A 56 -5.78 6.50 22.69
CA PHE A 56 -5.48 5.30 21.92
C PHE A 56 -4.27 4.55 22.50
N ARG A 57 -4.14 3.27 22.12
CA ARG A 57 -2.98 2.42 22.36
C ARG A 57 -2.55 1.77 21.05
N LEU A 58 -1.27 1.92 20.69
CA LEU A 58 -0.63 1.19 19.59
C LEU A 58 0.21 0.07 20.20
N ASN A 59 -0.07 -1.17 19.79
CA ASN A 59 0.65 -2.32 20.30
C ASN A 59 1.83 -2.69 19.40
N ASN A 60 2.88 -3.23 20.01
CA ASN A 60 4.04 -3.80 19.30
C ASN A 60 4.78 -2.80 18.39
N ILE A 61 4.99 -1.56 18.87
CA ILE A 61 5.63 -0.50 18.10
C ILE A 61 7.15 -0.66 17.95
N GLY A 62 7.79 -1.45 18.79
CA GLY A 62 9.24 -1.70 18.75
C GLY A 62 9.76 -2.27 20.07
N LEU A 63 11.01 -2.71 20.05
CA LEU A 63 11.68 -3.19 21.26
C LEU A 63 12.17 -1.99 22.08
N ASN A 64 11.75 -1.92 23.36
CA ASN A 64 12.10 -0.84 24.29
C ASN A 64 11.89 0.56 23.70
N PRO A 65 10.69 0.92 23.23
CA PRO A 65 10.41 2.22 22.62
C PRO A 65 10.58 3.31 23.69
N ASN A 66 11.48 4.27 23.47
CA ASN A 66 11.86 5.25 24.48
C ASN A 66 11.43 6.68 24.15
N THR A 67 11.75 7.15 22.96
CA THR A 67 11.60 8.56 22.60
C THR A 67 10.61 8.74 21.47
N ILE A 68 9.75 9.76 21.59
CA ILE A 68 8.80 10.20 20.57
C ILE A 68 9.23 11.60 20.16
N THR A 69 9.44 11.81 18.87
CA THR A 69 9.69 13.13 18.31
C THR A 69 8.44 13.62 17.61
N PHE A 70 8.01 14.82 17.94
CA PHE A 70 6.91 15.50 17.28
C PHE A 70 7.50 16.47 16.25
N SER A 71 7.07 16.36 15.00
CA SER A 71 7.45 17.32 13.97
C SER A 71 6.50 18.52 14.02
N ASP A 72 7.05 19.73 14.04
CA ASP A 72 6.29 20.99 13.83
C ASP A 72 5.96 21.20 12.36
N LYS A 73 6.66 20.47 11.52
CA LYS A 73 6.30 20.24 10.15
C LYS A 73 5.54 18.91 10.11
N ALA A 74 4.24 18.96 10.27
CA ALA A 74 3.46 18.18 9.34
C ALA A 74 4.08 18.52 7.97
N SER A 75 4.85 17.60 7.40
CA SER A 75 5.20 17.77 5.99
C SER A 75 3.84 17.97 5.33
N GLN A 76 3.67 19.07 4.64
CA GLN A 76 2.42 19.41 3.97
C GLN A 76 2.06 18.35 2.92
N SER A 77 2.88 17.30 2.80
CA SER A 77 2.68 16.08 2.04
C SER A 77 1.85 14.99 2.75
N ASP A 78 1.67 15.05 4.07
CA ASP A 78 1.05 13.95 4.84
C ASP A 78 -0.28 14.35 5.52
N ILE A 79 -0.75 15.60 5.37
CA ILE A 79 -1.99 16.08 6.00
C ILE A 79 -2.90 16.78 4.97
N ASP A 80 -3.13 16.14 3.83
CA ASP A 80 -4.30 16.41 2.99
C ASP A 80 -5.21 15.17 2.88
N ASP A 81 -5.20 14.34 3.91
CA ASP A 81 -6.35 13.51 4.20
C ASP A 81 -7.36 14.43 4.89
N ASN A 82 -8.18 15.13 4.09
CA ASN A 82 -9.39 15.77 4.58
C ASN A 82 -10.12 14.72 5.41
N ASP A 83 -10.39 15.06 6.68
CA ASP A 83 -11.03 14.19 7.67
C ASP A 83 -12.49 13.84 7.30
N ASP A 84 -13.00 14.43 6.20
CA ASP A 84 -14.29 14.12 5.58
C ASP A 84 -14.42 12.65 5.16
N ASP A 85 -13.29 11.97 4.85
CA ASP A 85 -13.26 10.56 4.46
C ASP A 85 -13.51 9.59 5.64
N LYS A 86 -13.40 10.03 6.88
CA LYS A 86 -13.66 9.16 8.05
C LYS A 86 -15.13 8.97 8.34
N GLU A 87 -16.00 9.82 7.82
CA GLU A 87 -17.42 9.79 8.11
C GLU A 87 -18.25 8.92 7.15
N ASN A 88 -17.71 8.56 5.97
CA ASN A 88 -18.43 7.73 5.01
C ASN A 88 -17.70 6.39 4.73
N PRO A 89 -18.03 5.31 5.46
CA PRO A 89 -17.42 4.00 5.23
C PRO A 89 -17.75 3.41 3.84
N LEU A 90 -18.76 3.95 3.14
CA LEU A 90 -19.13 3.52 1.79
C LEU A 90 -18.22 4.12 0.70
N ALA A 91 -17.39 5.12 1.04
CA ALA A 91 -16.47 5.75 0.11
C ALA A 91 -15.20 4.92 -0.16
N PHE A 92 -15.01 3.78 0.54
CA PHE A 92 -13.80 2.97 0.44
C PHE A 92 -14.09 1.56 -0.04
N ALA A 93 -13.10 0.97 -0.73
CA ALA A 93 -13.12 -0.46 -0.99
C ALA A 93 -13.20 -1.22 0.35
N ASN A 94 -14.06 -2.23 0.41
CA ASN A 94 -14.33 -2.97 1.64
C ASN A 94 -14.24 -4.48 1.50
N LYS A 95 -13.89 -4.97 0.32
CA LYS A 95 -13.75 -6.40 0.00
C LYS A 95 -12.52 -6.63 -0.85
N VAL A 96 -11.77 -7.68 -0.53
CA VAL A 96 -10.73 -8.25 -1.40
C VAL A 96 -11.28 -9.56 -1.97
N TRP A 97 -11.38 -9.63 -3.29
CA TRP A 97 -11.84 -10.80 -4.03
C TRP A 97 -10.70 -11.73 -4.41
N GLU A 98 -9.57 -11.14 -4.81
CA GLU A 98 -8.34 -11.86 -5.10
C GLU A 98 -7.13 -11.08 -4.57
N TYR A 99 -6.13 -11.79 -4.12
CA TYR A 99 -4.85 -11.24 -3.67
C TYR A 99 -3.74 -12.21 -4.04
N ARG A 100 -2.97 -11.86 -5.05
CA ARG A 100 -1.88 -12.68 -5.58
C ARG A 100 -0.61 -11.84 -5.76
N PRO A 101 0.11 -11.54 -4.69
CA PRO A 101 1.34 -10.79 -4.81
C PRO A 101 2.42 -11.63 -5.50
N ALA A 102 3.22 -10.97 -6.34
CA ALA A 102 4.43 -11.55 -6.92
C ALA A 102 5.57 -11.58 -5.89
N PRO A 103 6.62 -12.37 -6.10
CA PRO A 103 7.80 -12.35 -5.27
C PRO A 103 8.42 -10.96 -5.15
N GLY A 104 8.88 -10.59 -3.93
CA GLY A 104 9.48 -9.26 -3.67
C GLY A 104 9.77 -9.01 -2.21
N GLN A 105 10.31 -7.82 -1.91
CA GLN A 105 10.43 -7.38 -0.51
C GLN A 105 9.03 -7.23 0.09
N PHE A 106 8.92 -7.30 1.40
CA PHE A 106 7.68 -7.29 2.17
C PHE A 106 6.74 -8.48 1.95
N ILE A 107 7.02 -9.41 1.02
CA ILE A 107 6.32 -10.68 0.93
C ILE A 107 6.65 -11.52 2.18
N ASN A 108 5.65 -12.23 2.74
CA ASN A 108 5.74 -12.96 4.01
C ASN A 108 6.03 -12.07 5.25
N THR A 109 5.73 -10.78 5.17
CA THR A 109 5.76 -9.84 6.29
C THR A 109 4.34 -9.41 6.68
N THR A 110 4.22 -8.54 7.67
CA THR A 110 2.91 -8.05 8.13
C THR A 110 2.09 -7.36 7.03
N THR A 111 2.73 -6.79 5.99
CA THR A 111 2.04 -6.14 4.88
C THR A 111 1.56 -7.08 3.78
N SER A 112 1.86 -8.38 3.86
CA SER A 112 1.44 -9.38 2.88
C SER A 112 0.16 -10.13 3.24
N ALA A 113 -0.57 -9.72 4.28
CA ALA A 113 -1.76 -10.41 4.79
C ALA A 113 -1.55 -11.89 5.17
N TYR A 114 -0.33 -12.41 5.11
CA TYR A 114 -0.01 -13.80 5.42
C TYR A 114 0.49 -13.97 6.85
N LYS A 115 0.07 -15.06 7.47
CA LYS A 115 0.67 -15.62 8.70
C LYS A 115 0.81 -17.12 8.52
N GLU A 116 1.79 -17.69 9.17
CA GLU A 116 1.99 -19.15 9.17
C GLU A 116 0.71 -19.90 9.57
N GLY A 117 0.35 -20.92 8.79
CA GLY A 117 -0.87 -21.71 8.97
C GLY A 117 -2.13 -21.13 8.33
N PHE A 118 -2.07 -19.95 7.71
CA PHE A 118 -3.20 -19.39 6.99
C PHE A 118 -3.51 -20.19 5.71
N THR A 119 -4.80 -20.48 5.52
CA THR A 119 -5.32 -20.87 4.21
C THR A 119 -5.44 -19.64 3.29
N TYR A 120 -5.69 -19.86 2.00
CA TYR A 120 -5.93 -18.75 1.09
C TYR A 120 -7.15 -17.89 1.47
N ASN A 121 -8.20 -18.51 2.02
CA ASN A 121 -9.36 -17.79 2.54
C ASN A 121 -9.00 -16.90 3.74
N ASP A 122 -8.17 -17.38 4.67
CA ASP A 122 -7.69 -16.57 5.79
C ASP A 122 -6.87 -15.37 5.31
N ILE A 123 -6.09 -15.54 4.24
CA ILE A 123 -5.34 -14.44 3.61
C ILE A 123 -6.29 -13.41 3.00
N LEU A 124 -7.34 -13.83 2.30
CA LEU A 124 -8.34 -12.92 1.72
C LEU A 124 -9.12 -12.16 2.81
N GLU A 125 -9.46 -12.83 3.92
CA GLU A 125 -10.11 -12.20 5.07
C GLU A 125 -9.18 -11.16 5.73
N GLU A 126 -7.92 -11.50 5.95
CA GLU A 126 -6.94 -10.57 6.52
C GLU A 126 -6.65 -9.40 5.56
N ALA A 127 -6.53 -9.66 4.25
CA ALA A 127 -6.38 -8.61 3.24
C ALA A 127 -7.59 -7.67 3.23
N THR A 128 -8.82 -8.22 3.29
CA THR A 128 -10.06 -7.45 3.40
C THR A 128 -10.07 -6.58 4.67
N ARG A 129 -9.70 -7.16 5.82
CA ARG A 129 -9.60 -6.43 7.09
C ARG A 129 -8.59 -5.27 6.99
N ARG A 130 -7.46 -5.47 6.32
CA ARG A 130 -6.44 -4.43 6.14
C ARG A 130 -6.94 -3.28 5.27
N ILE A 131 -7.61 -3.58 4.15
CA ILE A 131 -8.22 -2.55 3.29
C ILE A 131 -9.27 -1.75 4.07
N GLN A 132 -10.14 -2.40 4.83
CA GLN A 132 -11.13 -1.73 5.70
C GLN A 132 -10.48 -0.85 6.77
N GLN A 133 -9.27 -1.18 7.21
CA GLN A 133 -8.45 -0.38 8.14
C GLN A 133 -7.56 0.65 7.43
N LYS A 134 -7.69 0.83 6.11
CA LYS A 134 -6.88 1.74 5.29
C LYS A 134 -5.37 1.47 5.40
N SER A 135 -5.01 0.19 5.60
CA SER A 135 -3.61 -0.26 5.72
C SER A 135 -3.09 -0.72 4.36
N LEU A 136 -1.81 -0.48 4.11
CA LEU A 136 -1.13 -0.94 2.90
C LEU A 136 -1.09 -2.47 2.81
N LEU A 137 -1.20 -2.97 1.56
CA LEU A 137 -0.91 -4.34 1.17
C LEU A 137 0.20 -4.34 0.12
N THR A 138 1.19 -5.20 0.29
CA THR A 138 2.25 -5.36 -0.71
C THR A 138 1.78 -6.23 -1.87
N LEU A 139 2.05 -5.82 -3.10
CA LEU A 139 1.79 -6.60 -4.30
C LEU A 139 3.05 -7.28 -4.84
N GLY A 140 4.23 -6.94 -4.30
CA GLY A 140 5.51 -7.52 -4.73
C GLY A 140 6.01 -6.93 -6.04
N GLY A 141 6.67 -7.76 -6.86
CA GLY A 141 7.18 -7.37 -8.16
C GLY A 141 6.12 -7.35 -9.26
N PHE A 142 6.59 -7.32 -10.52
CA PHE A 142 5.73 -7.28 -11.70
C PHE A 142 4.67 -8.39 -11.67
N GLY A 143 3.44 -8.00 -11.98
CA GLY A 143 2.30 -8.88 -12.18
C GLY A 143 1.57 -9.30 -10.90
N GLY A 144 2.13 -9.06 -9.70
CA GLY A 144 1.38 -9.28 -8.47
C GLY A 144 0.14 -8.38 -8.44
N TYR A 145 -1.02 -8.88 -7.98
CA TYR A 145 -2.25 -8.10 -8.12
C TYR A 145 -3.23 -8.25 -6.97
N ILE A 146 -4.17 -7.33 -6.93
CA ILE A 146 -5.31 -7.33 -6.03
C ILE A 146 -6.59 -6.97 -6.78
N VAL A 147 -7.69 -7.65 -6.44
CA VAL A 147 -9.05 -7.34 -6.92
C VAL A 147 -9.87 -6.85 -5.74
N LEU A 148 -10.38 -5.63 -5.85
CA LEU A 148 -11.14 -4.94 -4.82
C LEU A 148 -12.60 -4.77 -5.22
N GLY A 149 -13.49 -4.84 -4.23
CA GLY A 149 -14.90 -4.50 -4.37
C GLY A 149 -15.27 -3.31 -3.50
N PHE A 150 -16.21 -2.50 -4.01
CA PHE A 150 -16.75 -1.35 -3.29
C PHE A 150 -18.14 -1.68 -2.74
N PRO A 151 -18.52 -1.12 -1.57
CA PRO A 151 -19.83 -1.35 -0.97
C PRO A 151 -20.99 -0.72 -1.74
N GLN A 152 -20.67 0.22 -2.62
CA GLN A 152 -21.57 0.87 -3.55
C GLN A 152 -20.82 1.20 -4.85
N SER A 153 -21.56 1.34 -5.95
CA SER A 153 -20.95 1.76 -7.23
C SER A 153 -20.37 3.17 -7.13
N ILE A 154 -19.25 3.37 -7.79
CA ILE A 154 -18.64 4.69 -8.00
C ILE A 154 -19.18 5.22 -9.32
N PRO A 155 -19.94 6.33 -9.32
CA PRO A 155 -20.46 6.92 -10.54
C PRO A 155 -19.32 7.55 -11.36
N ASN A 156 -19.43 7.50 -12.69
CA ASN A 156 -18.60 8.27 -13.59
C ASN A 156 -19.16 9.71 -13.73
N VAL A 157 -18.35 10.69 -13.42
CA VAL A 157 -18.67 12.09 -13.64
C VAL A 157 -17.76 12.64 -14.75
N THR A 158 -18.31 12.77 -15.94
CA THR A 158 -17.55 13.15 -17.15
C THR A 158 -16.60 14.31 -16.90
N GLY A 159 -15.31 14.08 -17.14
CA GLY A 159 -14.26 15.09 -17.01
C GLY A 159 -13.70 15.26 -15.59
N GLU A 160 -14.37 14.76 -14.56
CA GLU A 160 -13.91 14.84 -13.17
C GLU A 160 -13.06 13.62 -12.77
N TYR A 161 -12.44 13.67 -11.61
CA TYR A 161 -11.80 12.51 -10.98
C TYR A 161 -12.83 11.79 -10.12
N ASP A 162 -13.00 10.49 -10.36
CA ASP A 162 -14.04 9.67 -9.72
C ASP A 162 -13.55 8.96 -8.46
N PHE A 163 -12.26 8.60 -8.44
CA PHE A 163 -11.68 7.90 -7.29
C PHE A 163 -10.15 8.10 -7.19
N LYS A 164 -9.57 7.64 -6.08
CA LYS A 164 -8.15 7.68 -5.79
C LYS A 164 -7.64 6.32 -5.35
N ILE A 165 -6.44 5.94 -5.80
CA ILE A 165 -5.71 4.78 -5.28
C ILE A 165 -4.58 5.31 -4.40
N LYS A 166 -4.60 4.89 -3.10
CA LYS A 166 -3.56 5.27 -2.15
C LYS A 166 -2.47 4.20 -2.11
N GLY A 167 -1.23 4.62 -2.31
CA GLY A 167 -0.02 3.82 -2.23
C GLY A 167 0.99 4.42 -1.24
N ASN A 168 2.27 4.09 -1.42
CA ASN A 168 3.36 4.61 -0.62
C ASN A 168 4.39 5.44 -1.40
N ALA A 169 4.08 5.80 -2.64
CA ALA A 169 4.92 6.68 -3.45
C ALA A 169 5.19 8.02 -2.76
N TYR A 170 6.42 8.50 -2.83
CA TYR A 170 6.82 9.81 -2.33
C TYR A 170 7.80 10.49 -3.29
N TYR A 171 7.90 11.84 -3.21
CA TYR A 171 8.90 12.59 -3.93
C TYR A 171 10.16 12.77 -3.09
N ASN A 172 11.32 12.48 -3.69
CA ASN A 172 12.59 12.80 -3.11
C ASN A 172 13.00 14.22 -3.50
N SER A 173 13.18 15.10 -2.53
CA SER A 173 13.60 16.50 -2.76
C SER A 173 15.03 16.66 -3.33
N LYS A 174 15.78 15.57 -3.45
CA LYS A 174 17.18 15.57 -3.92
C LYS A 174 17.36 15.04 -5.34
N THR A 175 16.25 14.82 -6.10
CA THR A 175 16.35 14.42 -7.50
C THR A 175 17.00 15.54 -8.32
N GLY A 176 18.15 15.25 -8.94
CA GLY A 176 18.98 16.25 -9.62
C GLY A 176 18.48 16.73 -10.98
N THR A 177 17.44 16.12 -11.53
CA THR A 177 16.96 16.36 -12.90
C THR A 177 15.76 17.31 -12.99
N GLY A 178 15.20 17.74 -11.87
CA GLY A 178 13.96 18.51 -11.82
C GLY A 178 12.70 17.71 -12.18
N ALA A 179 12.83 16.44 -12.55
CA ALA A 179 11.70 15.53 -12.74
C ALA A 179 11.17 15.05 -11.39
N LEU A 180 9.86 14.75 -11.32
CA LEU A 180 9.25 14.22 -10.12
C LEU A 180 9.63 12.75 -9.95
N GLY A 181 10.30 12.42 -8.84
CA GLY A 181 10.73 11.06 -8.54
C GLY A 181 11.08 10.87 -7.08
N GLY A 182 11.13 9.62 -6.69
CA GLY A 182 11.44 9.19 -5.33
C GLY A 182 11.27 7.68 -5.24
N SER A 183 10.09 7.21 -4.84
CA SER A 183 9.72 5.79 -4.87
C SER A 183 8.40 5.61 -5.64
N ALA A 184 8.39 5.94 -6.92
CA ALA A 184 7.27 5.60 -7.79
C ALA A 184 7.38 4.14 -8.23
N GLU A 185 6.30 3.37 -8.01
CA GLU A 185 6.17 1.97 -8.37
C GLU A 185 4.87 1.78 -9.17
N PRO A 186 4.83 2.33 -10.42
CA PRO A 186 3.59 2.50 -11.17
C PRO A 186 2.91 1.17 -11.47
N GLY A 187 1.60 1.11 -11.24
CA GLY A 187 0.76 -0.06 -11.49
C GLY A 187 -0.39 0.24 -12.45
N ILE A 188 -0.65 -0.68 -13.38
CA ILE A 188 -1.81 -0.63 -14.28
C ILE A 188 -3.10 -0.82 -13.47
N VAL A 189 -4.15 -0.12 -13.88
CA VAL A 189 -5.47 -0.16 -13.25
C VAL A 189 -6.52 -0.63 -14.24
N PHE A 190 -7.34 -1.59 -13.81
CA PHE A 190 -8.55 -2.01 -14.51
C PHE A 190 -9.76 -1.79 -13.61
N VAL A 191 -10.89 -1.54 -14.24
CA VAL A 191 -12.18 -1.39 -13.57
C VAL A 191 -13.23 -2.28 -14.20
N SER A 192 -14.24 -2.65 -13.43
CA SER A 192 -15.36 -3.44 -13.93
C SER A 192 -16.68 -2.91 -13.36
N LYS A 193 -17.72 -2.98 -14.19
CA LYS A 193 -19.10 -2.73 -13.82
C LYS A 193 -19.76 -4.08 -13.56
N ASP A 194 -20.47 -4.22 -12.43
CA ASP A 194 -21.31 -5.39 -12.15
C ASP A 194 -22.59 -5.30 -13.00
N VAL A 195 -22.55 -5.93 -14.17
CA VAL A 195 -23.65 -5.89 -15.15
C VAL A 195 -24.76 -6.86 -14.75
N ASN A 196 -24.39 -7.99 -14.16
CA ASN A 196 -25.33 -9.04 -13.78
C ASN A 196 -25.91 -8.85 -12.35
N GLY A 197 -25.41 -7.88 -11.58
CA GLY A 197 -25.90 -7.51 -10.24
C GLY A 197 -25.56 -8.53 -9.14
N ASN A 198 -24.55 -9.38 -9.36
CA ASN A 198 -24.18 -10.43 -8.40
C ASN A 198 -23.07 -10.02 -7.41
N GLY A 199 -22.47 -8.84 -7.59
CA GLY A 199 -21.42 -8.27 -6.77
C GLY A 199 -20.06 -8.97 -6.88
N LYS A 200 -19.82 -9.80 -7.92
CA LYS A 200 -18.62 -10.61 -8.12
C LYS A 200 -17.77 -10.08 -9.28
N PRO A 201 -16.45 -10.37 -9.30
CA PRO A 201 -15.54 -9.94 -10.36
C PRO A 201 -15.60 -10.87 -11.60
N ASP A 202 -16.79 -11.20 -12.08
CA ASP A 202 -17.04 -12.12 -13.19
C ASP A 202 -17.57 -11.43 -14.47
N ASP A 203 -17.66 -10.09 -14.44
CA ASP A 203 -17.99 -9.27 -15.60
C ASP A 203 -16.73 -8.79 -16.35
N GLU A 204 -16.91 -8.05 -17.44
CA GLU A 204 -15.82 -7.54 -18.27
C GLU A 204 -14.97 -6.50 -17.57
N TRP A 205 -13.67 -6.56 -17.77
CA TRP A 205 -12.67 -5.66 -17.24
C TRP A 205 -12.16 -4.68 -18.29
N TYR A 206 -12.06 -3.41 -17.94
CA TYR A 206 -11.62 -2.32 -18.79
C TYR A 206 -10.37 -1.67 -18.21
N GLU A 207 -9.32 -1.56 -19.03
CA GLU A 207 -8.10 -0.86 -18.62
C GLU A 207 -8.36 0.65 -18.55
N LEU A 208 -7.89 1.31 -17.51
CA LEU A 208 -7.81 2.76 -17.47
C LEU A 208 -6.49 3.19 -18.12
N LYS A 209 -6.57 3.96 -19.22
CA LYS A 209 -5.38 4.48 -19.89
C LYS A 209 -4.53 5.31 -18.93
N GLY A 210 -3.21 5.08 -18.97
CA GLY A 210 -2.23 5.98 -18.41
C GLY A 210 -1.50 6.77 -19.49
N SER A 211 -0.56 7.62 -19.09
CA SER A 211 0.21 8.48 -20.00
C SER A 211 1.02 7.72 -21.04
N GLU A 212 1.42 6.49 -20.75
CA GLU A 212 2.24 5.65 -21.61
C GLU A 212 1.42 4.71 -22.51
N TYR A 213 0.09 4.75 -22.40
CA TYR A 213 -0.79 3.87 -23.16
C TYR A 213 -0.57 4.02 -24.67
N GLY A 214 -0.21 2.91 -25.34
CA GLY A 214 0.08 2.89 -26.78
C GLY A 214 1.41 3.54 -27.18
N GLN A 215 2.28 3.85 -26.22
CA GLN A 215 3.62 4.38 -26.48
C GLN A 215 4.67 3.26 -26.52
N ASP A 216 5.88 3.57 -27.05
CA ASP A 216 7.02 2.65 -27.06
C ASP A 216 7.56 2.31 -25.65
N THR A 217 6.98 2.92 -24.63
CA THR A 217 7.31 2.73 -23.22
C THR A 217 6.49 1.65 -22.55
N GLU A 218 5.54 1.04 -23.26
CA GLU A 218 4.78 -0.11 -22.75
C GLU A 218 5.00 -1.37 -23.57
N THR A 219 4.96 -2.52 -22.93
CA THR A 219 4.99 -3.85 -23.56
C THR A 219 3.74 -4.63 -23.13
N ARG A 220 2.81 -4.80 -24.06
CA ARG A 220 1.58 -5.57 -23.82
C ARG A 220 1.83 -7.06 -23.96
N GLY A 221 1.09 -7.87 -23.20
CA GLY A 221 1.25 -9.33 -23.20
C GLY A 221 2.62 -9.77 -22.67
N TYR A 222 3.27 -8.94 -21.85
CA TYR A 222 4.48 -9.35 -21.15
C TYR A 222 4.14 -10.42 -20.13
N GLU A 223 4.93 -11.50 -20.13
CA GLU A 223 4.76 -12.62 -19.21
C GLU A 223 6.07 -12.88 -18.48
N ILE A 224 6.00 -13.10 -17.18
CA ILE A 224 7.14 -13.44 -16.32
C ILE A 224 6.80 -14.65 -15.46
N THR A 225 7.74 -15.58 -15.35
CA THR A 225 7.67 -16.74 -14.46
C THR A 225 8.73 -16.63 -13.39
N TYR A 226 8.30 -16.63 -12.14
CA TYR A 226 9.15 -16.67 -10.96
C TYR A 226 9.29 -18.09 -10.45
N HIS A 227 10.50 -18.47 -10.08
CA HIS A 227 10.81 -19.81 -9.57
C HIS A 227 11.08 -19.77 -8.07
N ARG A 228 10.49 -20.73 -7.34
CA ARG A 228 10.71 -20.87 -5.88
C ARG A 228 12.17 -21.12 -5.59
N PRO A 229 12.83 -20.32 -4.75
CA PRO A 229 14.20 -20.59 -4.35
C PRO A 229 14.30 -21.77 -3.38
N ASN A 230 15.34 -22.56 -3.52
CA ASN A 230 15.69 -23.63 -2.57
C ASN A 230 17.18 -23.53 -2.19
N PRO A 231 17.51 -23.22 -0.92
CA PRO A 231 16.62 -22.90 0.20
C PRO A 231 15.85 -21.59 0.02
N ALA A 232 14.75 -21.45 0.76
CA ALA A 232 13.76 -20.38 0.65
C ALA A 232 14.35 -18.95 0.75
N ASN A 233 15.46 -18.80 1.47
CA ASN A 233 16.11 -17.53 1.71
C ASN A 233 17.06 -17.07 0.60
N LEU A 234 17.12 -17.75 -0.53
CA LEU A 234 17.91 -17.32 -1.68
C LEU A 234 17.15 -16.28 -2.52
N LYS A 235 17.86 -15.64 -3.45
CA LYS A 235 17.27 -14.77 -4.48
C LYS A 235 16.27 -15.55 -5.34
N VAL A 236 15.19 -14.91 -5.76
CA VAL A 236 14.15 -15.52 -6.61
C VAL A 236 14.56 -15.38 -8.07
N PHE A 237 14.71 -16.52 -8.75
CA PHE A 237 14.98 -16.55 -10.18
C PHE A 237 13.71 -16.29 -10.99
N TRP A 238 13.83 -15.59 -12.10
CA TRP A 238 12.74 -15.34 -13.03
C TRP A 238 13.17 -15.44 -14.50
N LYS A 239 12.20 -15.77 -15.36
CA LYS A 239 12.30 -15.71 -16.83
C LYS A 239 11.08 -15.00 -17.39
N ASP A 240 11.26 -14.34 -18.55
CA ASP A 240 10.16 -13.69 -19.26
C ASP A 240 9.94 -14.30 -20.66
N ASN A 241 8.82 -13.91 -21.29
CA ASN A 241 8.48 -14.34 -22.65
C ASN A 241 9.27 -13.62 -23.76
N GLN A 242 10.16 -12.69 -23.39
CA GLN A 242 11.07 -12.02 -24.32
C GLN A 242 12.46 -12.68 -24.36
N GLY A 243 12.66 -13.74 -23.57
CA GLY A 243 13.92 -14.48 -23.48
C GLY A 243 14.92 -13.89 -22.48
N ASN A 244 14.49 -12.96 -21.65
CA ASN A 244 15.33 -12.45 -20.57
C ASN A 244 15.17 -13.32 -19.30
N GLU A 245 16.21 -13.31 -18.48
CA GLU A 245 16.20 -13.96 -17.17
C GLU A 245 16.98 -13.13 -16.15
N GLY A 246 16.67 -13.30 -14.87
CA GLY A 246 17.34 -12.56 -13.82
C GLY A 246 16.93 -13.02 -12.43
N TYR A 247 17.17 -12.16 -11.46
CA TYR A 247 16.91 -12.48 -10.05
C TYR A 247 16.30 -11.28 -9.32
N ILE A 248 15.33 -11.55 -8.45
CA ILE A 248 14.99 -10.63 -7.37
C ILE A 248 15.98 -10.87 -6.24
N PHE A 249 16.86 -9.90 -6.02
CA PHE A 249 17.87 -9.97 -4.96
C PHE A 249 17.25 -9.59 -3.62
N ARG A 250 17.71 -10.25 -2.57
CA ARG A 250 17.32 -9.88 -1.22
C ARG A 250 18.02 -8.58 -0.80
N ASN A 251 17.23 -7.70 -0.20
CA ASN A 251 17.74 -6.48 0.40
C ASN A 251 18.25 -6.80 1.82
N SER A 252 19.41 -6.25 2.21
CA SER A 252 19.98 -6.44 3.53
C SER A 252 19.13 -5.88 4.68
N PHE A 253 18.24 -4.93 4.38
CA PHE A 253 17.32 -4.34 5.37
C PHE A 253 16.01 -5.12 5.52
N HIS A 254 15.70 -6.05 4.60
CA HIS A 254 14.47 -6.84 4.57
C HIS A 254 14.83 -8.33 4.55
N ASN A 255 15.11 -8.89 5.74
CA ASN A 255 15.63 -10.24 5.94
C ASN A 255 14.53 -11.26 6.30
N GLN A 256 13.32 -11.13 5.77
CA GLN A 256 12.28 -12.12 5.93
C GLN A 256 12.72 -13.50 5.37
N GLU A 257 12.04 -14.56 5.78
CA GLU A 257 12.38 -15.94 5.46
C GLU A 257 12.49 -16.19 3.94
N SER A 258 11.55 -15.67 3.17
CA SER A 258 11.53 -15.80 1.71
C SER A 258 10.96 -14.55 1.05
N TYR A 259 11.42 -14.24 -0.17
CA TYR A 259 10.78 -13.26 -1.06
C TYR A 259 9.74 -13.92 -1.98
N TYR A 260 9.68 -15.24 -2.01
CA TYR A 260 8.62 -15.99 -2.69
C TYR A 260 7.47 -16.22 -1.70
N PRO A 261 6.18 -16.04 -2.10
CA PRO A 261 5.06 -16.25 -1.19
C PRO A 261 5.02 -17.67 -0.63
N LEU A 262 5.09 -17.82 0.71
CA LEU A 262 5.19 -19.13 1.37
C LEU A 262 3.89 -19.95 1.31
N TRP A 263 2.74 -19.30 1.12
CA TRP A 263 1.43 -19.97 1.02
C TRP A 263 1.11 -20.51 -0.38
N ILE A 264 1.94 -20.25 -1.36
CA ILE A 264 1.79 -20.80 -2.71
C ILE A 264 2.59 -22.11 -2.75
N GLU A 265 1.92 -23.21 -3.06
CA GLU A 265 2.55 -24.55 -3.08
C GLU A 265 3.37 -24.79 -4.34
N SER A 266 3.03 -24.15 -5.47
CA SER A 266 3.73 -24.29 -6.72
C SER A 266 5.18 -23.81 -6.66
N ASP A 267 6.08 -24.52 -7.34
CA ASP A 267 7.47 -24.10 -7.49
C ASP A 267 7.66 -22.97 -8.51
N GLU A 268 6.62 -22.68 -9.28
CA GLU A 268 6.61 -21.61 -10.28
C GLU A 268 5.31 -20.81 -10.18
N ILE A 269 5.42 -19.50 -10.38
CA ILE A 269 4.28 -18.59 -10.50
C ILE A 269 4.49 -17.76 -11.76
N THR A 270 3.50 -17.77 -12.64
CA THR A 270 3.50 -16.95 -13.86
C THR A 270 2.48 -15.84 -13.76
N PHE A 271 2.90 -14.64 -14.13
CA PHE A 271 2.05 -13.47 -14.28
C PHE A 271 2.14 -12.94 -15.70
N GLN A 272 1.02 -12.39 -16.17
CA GLN A 272 0.92 -11.75 -17.48
C GLN A 272 0.24 -10.38 -17.34
N GLY A 273 0.70 -9.41 -18.12
CA GLY A 273 0.11 -8.05 -18.07
C GLY A 273 0.78 -7.09 -19.03
N THR A 274 0.58 -5.81 -18.78
CA THR A 274 1.28 -4.73 -19.47
C THR A 274 2.47 -4.31 -18.62
N ARG A 275 3.68 -4.38 -19.18
CA ARG A 275 4.90 -3.90 -18.55
C ARG A 275 5.21 -2.49 -19.02
N LEU A 276 5.42 -1.58 -18.09
CA LEU A 276 5.97 -0.26 -18.35
C LEU A 276 7.50 -0.32 -18.42
N LYS A 277 8.10 0.60 -19.16
CA LYS A 277 9.56 0.76 -19.18
C LYS A 277 10.04 1.06 -17.76
N ASP A 278 11.21 0.54 -17.40
CA ASP A 278 11.80 0.79 -16.09
C ASP A 278 11.96 2.31 -15.85
N ASN A 279 11.36 2.79 -14.80
CA ASN A 279 11.36 4.18 -14.37
C ASN A 279 12.40 4.48 -13.28
N ALA A 280 13.16 3.46 -12.84
CA ALA A 280 14.16 3.59 -11.79
C ALA A 280 15.55 3.95 -12.37
N VAL A 281 16.18 4.96 -11.79
CA VAL A 281 17.53 5.43 -12.15
C VAL A 281 18.42 5.42 -10.91
N LEU A 282 19.66 4.94 -11.07
CA LEU A 282 20.64 4.97 -9.99
C LEU A 282 21.29 6.37 -9.93
N GLU A 283 20.97 7.13 -8.88
CA GLU A 283 21.48 8.47 -8.63
C GLU A 283 22.21 8.52 -7.28
N ASN A 284 23.48 8.92 -7.30
CA ASN A 284 24.29 9.05 -6.07
C ASN A 284 24.28 7.81 -5.16
N GLY A 285 24.17 6.60 -5.75
CA GLY A 285 24.15 5.32 -5.03
C GLY A 285 22.77 4.93 -4.49
N LEU A 286 21.71 5.67 -4.82
CA LEU A 286 20.31 5.36 -4.49
C LEU A 286 19.51 5.16 -5.77
N TRP A 287 18.62 4.17 -5.75
CA TRP A 287 17.62 4.00 -6.80
C TRP A 287 16.48 5.01 -6.61
N VAL A 288 16.18 5.76 -7.65
CA VAL A 288 15.10 6.75 -7.68
C VAL A 288 14.08 6.32 -8.73
N GLY A 289 12.87 5.97 -8.30
CA GLY A 289 11.74 5.72 -9.18
C GLY A 289 11.10 7.03 -9.63
N TYR A 290 11.10 7.31 -10.92
CA TYR A 290 10.49 8.52 -11.49
C TYR A 290 9.01 8.29 -11.81
N CYS A 291 8.18 9.30 -11.57
CA CYS A 291 6.75 9.23 -11.85
C CYS A 291 6.48 9.35 -13.35
N TYR A 292 5.55 8.55 -13.85
CA TYR A 292 4.86 8.82 -15.10
C TYR A 292 3.83 9.96 -14.91
N PRO A 293 3.45 10.68 -15.96
CA PRO A 293 2.59 11.87 -15.81
C PRO A 293 1.26 11.63 -15.09
N TRP A 294 0.53 10.53 -15.42
CA TRP A 294 -0.78 10.21 -14.84
C TRP A 294 -1.24 8.78 -15.17
N GLY A 295 -2.25 8.29 -14.45
CA GLY A 295 -3.01 7.09 -14.81
C GLY A 295 -2.48 5.78 -14.24
N TYR A 296 -1.56 5.81 -13.28
CA TYR A 296 -0.98 4.62 -12.65
C TYR A 296 -1.14 4.67 -11.14
N ALA A 297 -1.46 3.51 -10.54
CA ALA A 297 -1.46 3.34 -9.09
C ALA A 297 -0.03 3.44 -8.54
N ASP A 298 0.13 3.91 -7.31
CA ASP A 298 1.41 4.05 -6.59
C ASP A 298 2.53 4.79 -7.38
N ASN A 299 2.12 5.70 -8.24
CA ASN A 299 2.99 6.46 -9.12
C ASN A 299 3.29 7.86 -8.56
N HIS A 300 2.31 8.48 -7.92
CA HIS A 300 2.43 9.77 -7.26
C HIS A 300 2.05 9.69 -5.78
N PRO A 301 2.58 10.59 -4.92
CA PRO A 301 2.14 10.69 -3.54
C PRO A 301 0.63 10.90 -3.43
N ASN A 302 0.03 10.35 -2.37
CA ASN A 302 -1.43 10.39 -2.14
C ASN A 302 -2.02 11.81 -2.10
N SER A 303 -1.22 12.81 -1.74
CA SER A 303 -1.60 14.23 -1.73
C SER A 303 -1.58 14.91 -3.10
N LYS A 304 -1.17 14.20 -4.17
CA LYS A 304 -1.04 14.75 -5.51
C LYS A 304 -2.16 14.29 -6.43
N GLU A 305 -2.52 15.16 -7.37
CA GLU A 305 -3.56 14.91 -8.38
C GLU A 305 -3.28 13.62 -9.18
N GLY A 306 -2.01 13.31 -9.45
CA GLY A 306 -1.60 12.12 -10.19
C GLY A 306 -1.94 10.78 -9.52
N SER A 307 -2.43 10.77 -8.26
CA SER A 307 -3.00 9.60 -7.59
C SER A 307 -4.51 9.42 -7.82
N ASN A 308 -5.17 10.36 -8.52
CA ASN A 308 -6.60 10.33 -8.86
C ASN A 308 -6.82 9.70 -10.23
N PHE A 309 -7.99 9.09 -10.41
CA PHE A 309 -8.38 8.35 -11.61
C PHE A 309 -9.74 8.83 -12.12
N LYS A 310 -9.88 8.75 -13.46
CA LYS A 310 -11.15 8.99 -14.16
C LYS A 310 -11.65 7.69 -14.78
N ILE A 311 -12.90 7.36 -14.59
CA ILE A 311 -13.55 6.23 -15.27
C ILE A 311 -13.63 6.50 -16.79
N ASP A 312 -13.66 7.75 -17.22
CA ASP A 312 -13.57 8.18 -18.63
C ASP A 312 -12.31 7.66 -19.36
N TRP A 313 -11.28 7.21 -18.64
CA TRP A 313 -10.08 6.63 -19.26
C TRP A 313 -10.24 5.17 -19.68
N ALA A 314 -11.41 4.58 -19.44
CA ALA A 314 -11.68 3.18 -19.71
C ALA A 314 -11.61 2.84 -21.21
N VAL A 315 -10.93 1.72 -21.50
CA VAL A 315 -10.87 1.16 -22.86
C VAL A 315 -11.13 -0.34 -22.85
N ASP A 316 -11.67 -0.83 -23.96
CA ASP A 316 -11.82 -2.26 -24.22
C ASP A 316 -10.48 -2.93 -24.59
N SER A 317 -10.51 -4.24 -24.82
CA SER A 317 -9.34 -5.03 -25.22
C SER A 317 -8.74 -4.62 -26.58
N ASN A 318 -9.45 -3.85 -27.39
CA ASN A 318 -8.98 -3.31 -28.68
C ASN A 318 -8.44 -1.87 -28.53
N GLY A 319 -8.52 -1.28 -27.32
CA GLY A 319 -8.11 0.09 -27.06
C GLY A 319 -9.16 1.14 -27.43
N SER A 320 -10.39 0.73 -27.74
CA SER A 320 -11.49 1.65 -28.02
C SER A 320 -12.05 2.20 -26.71
N PRO A 321 -12.35 3.51 -26.62
CA PRO A 321 -12.99 4.09 -25.46
C PRO A 321 -14.32 3.40 -25.12
N VAL A 322 -14.54 3.17 -23.82
CA VAL A 322 -15.80 2.59 -23.31
C VAL A 322 -16.47 3.61 -22.40
N ASP A 323 -17.75 3.84 -22.66
CA ASP A 323 -18.59 4.73 -21.84
C ASP A 323 -19.20 3.91 -20.68
N LEU A 324 -18.56 3.97 -19.52
CA LEU A 324 -19.05 3.37 -18.28
C LEU A 324 -19.74 4.43 -17.45
N ASP A 325 -20.99 4.22 -17.06
CA ASP A 325 -21.73 5.11 -16.17
C ASP A 325 -21.30 4.99 -14.70
N GLN A 326 -20.72 3.83 -14.33
CA GLN A 326 -20.23 3.53 -12.98
C GLN A 326 -19.34 2.30 -12.97
N ILE A 327 -18.60 2.11 -11.86
CA ILE A 327 -17.82 0.90 -11.57
C ILE A 327 -18.15 0.36 -10.18
N CYS A 328 -17.93 -0.95 -9.97
CA CYS A 328 -18.09 -1.63 -8.68
C CYS A 328 -16.84 -2.35 -8.22
N LEU A 329 -15.90 -2.58 -9.13
CA LEU A 329 -14.70 -3.39 -8.92
C LEU A 329 -13.48 -2.68 -9.48
N LEU A 330 -12.33 -2.95 -8.85
CA LEU A 330 -11.04 -2.43 -9.24
C LEU A 330 -9.98 -3.54 -9.17
N TYR A 331 -9.13 -3.61 -10.17
CA TYR A 331 -7.91 -4.42 -10.21
C TYR A 331 -6.71 -3.49 -10.37
N THR A 332 -5.62 -3.77 -9.66
CA THR A 332 -4.35 -3.10 -9.91
C THR A 332 -3.18 -4.05 -9.73
N SER A 333 -2.12 -3.82 -10.50
CA SER A 333 -0.91 -4.64 -10.56
C SER A 333 0.30 -3.75 -10.84
N PRO A 334 1.43 -3.91 -10.13
CA PRO A 334 2.73 -3.34 -10.50
C PRO A 334 3.13 -3.74 -11.93
N SER A 335 3.69 -2.79 -12.66
CA SER A 335 3.94 -2.92 -14.10
C SER A 335 5.36 -2.56 -14.48
#